data_84f3fcd397e11f83e1163ddc2cd1fee9
#
_entry.id   84f3fcd397e11f83e1163ddc2cd1fee9
#
_cell.length_a   1.000
_cell.length_b   1.000
_cell.length_c   1.000
_cell.angle_alpha   90.00
_cell.angle_beta   90.00
_cell.angle_gamma   90.00
#
_symmetry.space_group_name_H-M   'P 1'
#
loop_
_entity.id
_entity.type
_entity.pdbx_description
1 polymer ?
#
loop_
_entity_poly.entity_id
_entity_poly.type
_entity_poly.pdbx_seq_one_letter_code
_entity_poly.pdbx_strand_id
1 'polypeptide(L)'
;MKHFTPSQTPAEGLGVLTVFRLIEEAASAFFEPGRPIHIARAPGRLDVMGGLSGGLSPLLLALPTAEAACVAIQLRDDDLVRLWSPCRDGSRTQMLTVQMADLGLPATPVDYAEARAFLIADPRDRWSGYLLGSLLVLAREHALTPEHGVDLLLYSDVPNLCGVASSSAITVACLRAFALQYGLDLPPTEFARLAQIVEREVLQANGRVADAMAAVLAEPSELLALSGSVGDLVERIKVPTDLEFVGLETGTHTDPKKLETADEGDASRTQRFHDLLKMEPSAKNRLELGDLMFKSHDHYASSGSSNDACDLVVDVLKKRRAAGGGILGAKLTGRGGGGTVVLLGEPTKVWHEALRAKKALNLATGHSGHVFRWSSPGAVSFGSVLLEPKDD
;
A
#
# COMPACT_ATOMS: atom_id res chain seq x y z
N MET A 1 -27.98 -0.84 -3.51
CA MET A 1 -27.75 -2.28 -3.19
C MET A 1 -29.09 -2.92 -2.84
N LYS A 2 -29.25 -4.22 -3.06
CA LYS A 2 -30.54 -4.92 -2.77
C LYS A 2 -30.74 -5.16 -1.28
N HIS A 3 -29.71 -5.61 -0.58
CA HIS A 3 -29.79 -6.10 0.79
C HIS A 3 -29.19 -5.15 1.84
N PHE A 4 -28.41 -4.17 1.43
CA PHE A 4 -27.72 -3.28 2.35
C PHE A 4 -27.88 -1.80 1.98
N THR A 5 -27.78 -0.92 2.97
CA THR A 5 -27.77 0.53 2.81
C THR A 5 -26.53 1.09 3.49
N PRO A 6 -25.70 1.93 2.82
CA PRO A 6 -24.62 2.62 3.50
C PRO A 6 -25.17 3.61 4.54
N SER A 7 -24.65 3.57 5.75
CA SER A 7 -25.04 4.51 6.83
C SER A 7 -24.59 5.95 6.56
N GLN A 8 -23.57 6.10 5.72
CA GLN A 8 -23.06 7.41 5.27
C GLN A 8 -22.79 7.33 3.76
N THR A 9 -22.90 8.48 3.07
CA THR A 9 -22.44 8.56 1.68
C THR A 9 -20.94 8.21 1.67
N PRO A 10 -20.51 7.13 1.01
CA PRO A 10 -19.11 6.75 1.00
C PRO A 10 -18.30 7.91 0.43
N ALA A 11 -17.19 8.24 1.09
CA ALA A 11 -16.18 9.06 0.44
C ALA A 11 -15.84 8.37 -0.89
N GLU A 12 -15.96 9.08 -2.00
CA GLU A 12 -15.64 8.56 -3.32
C GLU A 12 -14.20 8.05 -3.31
N GLY A 13 -14.02 6.75 -3.41
CA GLY A 13 -12.70 6.12 -3.39
C GLY A 13 -12.66 4.93 -4.33
N LEU A 14 -11.57 4.81 -5.08
CA LEU A 14 -11.29 3.62 -5.87
C LEU A 14 -11.34 2.39 -4.96
N GLY A 15 -11.94 1.32 -5.42
CA GLY A 15 -12.07 0.06 -4.69
C GLY A 15 -13.37 -0.09 -3.89
N VAL A 16 -13.89 0.95 -3.25
CA VAL A 16 -15.11 0.85 -2.41
C VAL A 16 -16.34 0.48 -3.24
N LEU A 17 -16.53 1.10 -4.40
CA LEU A 17 -17.63 0.75 -5.30
C LEU A 17 -17.51 -0.68 -5.84
N THR A 18 -16.28 -1.16 -6.05
CA THR A 18 -16.04 -2.55 -6.44
C THR A 18 -16.41 -3.50 -5.31
N VAL A 19 -16.04 -3.18 -4.06
CA VAL A 19 -16.44 -3.96 -2.87
C VAL A 19 -17.97 -4.00 -2.74
N PHE A 20 -18.65 -2.88 -2.93
CA PHE A 20 -20.13 -2.86 -2.92
C PHE A 20 -20.73 -3.80 -3.97
N ARG A 21 -20.20 -3.76 -5.20
CA ARG A 21 -20.66 -4.67 -6.25
C ARG A 21 -20.41 -6.13 -5.90
N LEU A 22 -19.22 -6.46 -5.39
CA LEU A 22 -18.88 -7.82 -4.97
C LEU A 22 -19.79 -8.30 -3.84
N ILE A 23 -20.11 -7.45 -2.85
CA ILE A 23 -21.05 -7.75 -1.77
C ILE A 23 -22.44 -8.04 -2.38
N GLU A 24 -22.92 -7.22 -3.30
CA GLU A 24 -24.24 -7.43 -3.94
C GLU A 24 -24.32 -8.72 -4.76
N GLU A 25 -23.26 -9.04 -5.50
CA GLU A 25 -23.18 -10.25 -6.33
C GLU A 25 -23.10 -11.53 -5.48
N ALA A 26 -22.51 -11.46 -4.29
CA ALA A 26 -22.27 -12.59 -3.41
C ALA A 26 -23.07 -12.55 -2.10
N ALA A 27 -23.92 -11.55 -1.91
CA ALA A 27 -24.54 -11.23 -0.62
C ALA A 27 -25.23 -12.44 0.08
N SER A 28 -25.90 -13.30 -0.68
CA SER A 28 -26.57 -14.47 -0.12
C SER A 28 -25.66 -15.70 0.03
N ALA A 29 -24.49 -15.72 -0.59
CA ALA A 29 -23.58 -16.88 -0.58
C ALA A 29 -22.41 -16.69 0.40
N PHE A 30 -21.99 -15.45 0.66
CA PHE A 30 -20.85 -15.16 1.50
C PHE A 30 -21.20 -14.31 2.74
N PHE A 31 -21.91 -13.21 2.58
CA PHE A 31 -22.38 -12.38 3.70
C PHE A 31 -23.83 -12.67 4.03
N GLU A 32 -24.19 -12.64 5.31
CA GLU A 32 -25.55 -12.80 5.77
C GLU A 32 -26.33 -11.49 5.65
N PRO A 33 -27.45 -11.43 4.91
CA PRO A 33 -28.17 -10.18 4.63
C PRO A 33 -28.67 -9.43 5.87
N GLY A 34 -28.98 -10.16 6.96
CA GLY A 34 -29.51 -9.59 8.20
C GLY A 34 -28.48 -8.97 9.14
N ARG A 35 -27.21 -8.89 8.77
CA ARG A 35 -26.12 -8.42 9.65
C ARG A 35 -25.34 -7.27 9.03
N PRO A 36 -24.89 -6.31 9.83
CA PRO A 36 -24.08 -5.20 9.33
C PRO A 36 -22.71 -5.66 8.79
N ILE A 37 -22.18 -4.91 7.84
CA ILE A 37 -20.84 -5.11 7.29
C ILE A 37 -20.03 -3.84 7.49
N HIS A 38 -18.88 -3.94 8.15
CA HIS A 38 -17.91 -2.84 8.23
C HIS A 38 -16.94 -2.93 7.06
N ILE A 39 -16.61 -1.78 6.46
CA ILE A 39 -15.62 -1.68 5.39
C ILE A 39 -14.55 -0.67 5.80
N ALA A 40 -13.31 -1.12 5.81
CA ALA A 40 -12.12 -0.30 5.99
C ALA A 40 -11.31 -0.24 4.70
N ARG A 41 -10.51 0.83 4.54
CA ARG A 41 -9.70 1.08 3.35
C ARG A 41 -8.35 1.66 3.74
N ALA A 42 -7.28 1.28 3.04
CA ALA A 42 -5.96 1.87 3.18
C ALA A 42 -5.25 1.94 1.81
N PRO A 43 -4.61 3.06 1.44
CA PRO A 43 -3.94 3.22 0.16
C PRO A 43 -2.56 2.55 0.14
N GLY A 44 -2.07 2.30 -1.09
CA GLY A 44 -0.64 2.13 -1.33
C GLY A 44 0.11 3.46 -1.24
N ARG A 45 1.42 3.45 -1.53
CA ARG A 45 2.23 4.66 -1.54
C ARG A 45 3.29 4.62 -2.63
N LEU A 46 3.65 5.79 -3.16
CA LEU A 46 4.88 6.04 -3.90
C LEU A 46 5.95 6.56 -2.93
N ASP A 47 7.10 5.92 -2.89
CA ASP A 47 8.28 6.42 -2.20
C ASP A 47 8.97 7.41 -3.13
N VAL A 48 8.81 8.68 -2.84
CA VAL A 48 9.32 9.76 -3.68
C VAL A 48 10.82 9.95 -3.47
N MET A 49 11.28 9.91 -2.21
CA MET A 49 12.71 9.98 -1.83
C MET A 49 12.96 9.23 -0.52
N GLY A 50 14.18 8.72 -0.32
CA GLY A 50 14.62 8.11 0.94
C GLY A 50 14.38 6.60 1.07
N GLY A 51 13.87 5.93 0.02
CA GLY A 51 13.52 4.52 0.08
C GLY A 51 14.68 3.54 0.01
N LEU A 52 15.75 3.91 -0.65
CA LEU A 52 16.88 3.02 -0.95
C LEU A 52 17.59 2.51 0.31
N SER A 53 17.73 3.36 1.30
CA SER A 53 18.44 3.04 2.54
C SER A 53 17.70 2.07 3.49
N GLY A 54 16.59 1.48 3.04
CA GLY A 54 15.95 0.37 3.75
C GLY A 54 15.42 0.65 5.15
N GLY A 55 15.18 1.92 5.50
CA GLY A 55 14.80 2.37 6.85
C GLY A 55 15.97 2.96 7.64
N LEU A 56 17.18 2.98 7.08
CA LEU A 56 18.34 3.63 7.67
C LEU A 56 18.44 5.12 7.30
N SER A 57 17.66 5.58 6.30
CA SER A 57 17.54 7.01 6.01
C SER A 57 16.86 7.73 7.18
N PRO A 58 17.36 8.90 7.60
CA PRO A 58 16.68 9.70 8.62
C PRO A 58 15.31 10.17 8.14
N LEU A 59 15.06 10.26 6.83
CA LEU A 59 13.83 10.77 6.25
C LEU A 59 13.39 9.92 5.05
N LEU A 60 12.07 9.65 4.98
CA LEU A 60 11.37 9.05 3.86
C LEU A 60 10.25 9.99 3.42
N LEU A 61 10.14 10.28 2.14
CA LEU A 61 9.03 11.05 1.58
C LEU A 61 8.07 10.13 0.83
N ALA A 62 6.88 9.95 1.35
CA ALA A 62 5.86 9.05 0.81
C ALA A 62 4.63 9.83 0.32
N LEU A 63 4.16 9.53 -0.88
CA LEU A 63 2.89 10.03 -1.43
C LEU A 63 1.89 8.88 -1.49
N PRO A 64 0.67 9.00 -0.94
CA PRO A 64 -0.35 7.96 -1.09
C PRO A 64 -0.75 7.79 -2.55
N THR A 65 -1.13 6.58 -2.94
CA THR A 65 -1.74 6.31 -4.24
C THR A 65 -3.26 6.46 -4.18
N ALA A 66 -3.91 6.56 -5.33
CA ALA A 66 -5.36 6.46 -5.42
C ALA A 66 -5.82 5.01 -5.22
N GLU A 67 -5.00 4.06 -5.66
CA GLU A 67 -5.20 2.63 -5.48
C GLU A 67 -5.11 2.26 -4.00
N ALA A 68 -5.99 1.37 -3.55
CA ALA A 68 -6.09 0.99 -2.15
C ALA A 68 -6.52 -0.46 -1.97
N ALA A 69 -6.26 -0.99 -0.79
CA ALA A 69 -6.86 -2.20 -0.29
C ALA A 69 -8.14 -1.86 0.50
N CYS A 70 -9.20 -2.63 0.29
CA CYS A 70 -10.46 -2.55 1.00
C CYS A 70 -10.75 -3.91 1.64
N VAL A 71 -11.14 -3.90 2.91
CA VAL A 71 -11.56 -5.10 3.66
C VAL A 71 -12.97 -4.88 4.16
N ALA A 72 -13.89 -5.77 3.74
CA ALA A 72 -15.23 -5.85 4.32
C ALA A 72 -15.27 -7.00 5.33
N ILE A 73 -15.86 -6.77 6.50
CA ILE A 73 -15.94 -7.73 7.60
C ILE A 73 -17.35 -7.82 8.14
N GLN A 74 -17.80 -9.06 8.44
CA GLN A 74 -19.07 -9.37 9.07
C GLN A 74 -18.88 -10.46 10.14
N LEU A 75 -19.56 -10.35 11.30
CA LEU A 75 -19.58 -11.41 12.31
C LEU A 75 -20.40 -12.61 11.84
N ARG A 76 -20.01 -13.79 12.31
CA ARG A 76 -20.69 -15.07 12.16
C ARG A 76 -21.29 -15.51 13.50
N ASP A 77 -22.02 -16.64 13.52
CA ASP A 77 -22.50 -17.30 14.74
C ASP A 77 -21.68 -18.53 15.12
N ASP A 78 -20.73 -18.92 14.27
CA ASP A 78 -19.84 -20.06 14.45
C ASP A 78 -18.40 -19.59 14.73
N ASP A 79 -17.47 -20.52 14.81
CA ASP A 79 -16.05 -20.30 15.05
C ASP A 79 -15.19 -20.30 13.75
N LEU A 80 -15.82 -20.09 12.59
CA LEU A 80 -15.13 -20.09 11.30
C LEU A 80 -14.66 -18.70 10.90
N VAL A 81 -13.44 -18.62 10.41
CA VAL A 81 -12.93 -17.45 9.67
C VAL A 81 -12.96 -17.79 8.20
N ARG A 82 -13.89 -17.19 7.44
CA ARG A 82 -13.96 -17.35 6.00
C ARG A 82 -13.38 -16.13 5.30
N LEU A 83 -12.52 -16.40 4.35
CA LEU A 83 -11.79 -15.38 3.59
C LEU A 83 -12.17 -15.50 2.12
N TRP A 84 -12.48 -14.36 1.51
CA TRP A 84 -12.71 -14.28 0.09
C TRP A 84 -11.92 -13.12 -0.50
N SER A 85 -11.16 -13.40 -1.56
CA SER A 85 -10.47 -12.37 -2.34
C SER A 85 -10.49 -12.77 -3.82
N PRO A 86 -11.23 -12.06 -4.66
CA PRO A 86 -11.37 -12.39 -6.07
C PRO A 86 -10.00 -12.50 -6.76
N CYS A 87 -9.81 -13.56 -7.55
CA CYS A 87 -8.61 -13.82 -8.31
C CYS A 87 -9.01 -14.37 -9.69
N ARG A 88 -8.94 -13.54 -10.71
CA ARG A 88 -9.46 -13.89 -12.04
C ARG A 88 -8.55 -14.82 -12.83
N ASP A 89 -7.26 -14.74 -12.61
CA ASP A 89 -6.23 -15.51 -13.31
C ASP A 89 -5.92 -16.87 -12.68
N GLY A 90 -6.55 -17.19 -11.54
CA GLY A 90 -6.35 -18.45 -10.82
C GLY A 90 -4.97 -18.62 -10.22
N SER A 91 -4.15 -17.55 -10.13
CA SER A 91 -2.78 -17.60 -9.59
C SER A 91 -2.73 -17.94 -8.10
N ARG A 92 -3.83 -17.75 -7.39
CA ARG A 92 -3.98 -18.04 -5.96
C ARG A 92 -5.38 -18.55 -5.61
N THR A 93 -5.53 -19.14 -4.43
CA THR A 93 -6.80 -19.53 -3.87
C THR A 93 -7.68 -18.28 -3.65
N GLN A 94 -8.96 -18.35 -4.05
CA GLN A 94 -9.87 -17.22 -3.91
C GLN A 94 -10.63 -17.23 -2.58
N MET A 95 -10.93 -18.42 -2.07
CA MET A 95 -11.70 -18.60 -0.83
C MET A 95 -10.99 -19.59 0.07
N LEU A 96 -10.91 -19.26 1.35
CA LEU A 96 -10.36 -20.10 2.40
C LEU A 96 -11.30 -20.09 3.60
N THR A 97 -11.34 -21.21 4.30
CA THR A 97 -12.04 -21.33 5.58
C THR A 97 -11.08 -21.94 6.60
N VAL A 98 -10.95 -21.30 7.74
CA VAL A 98 -10.06 -21.68 8.85
C VAL A 98 -10.86 -21.72 10.13
N GLN A 99 -10.61 -22.71 10.98
CA GLN A 99 -11.17 -22.74 12.34
C GLN A 99 -10.42 -21.71 13.21
N MET A 100 -11.12 -20.98 14.04
CA MET A 100 -10.46 -20.10 15.03
C MET A 100 -9.51 -20.88 15.93
N ALA A 101 -9.84 -22.14 16.25
CA ALA A 101 -9.02 -23.05 17.03
C ALA A 101 -7.64 -23.31 16.39
N ASP A 102 -7.50 -23.24 15.06
CA ASP A 102 -6.20 -23.37 14.35
C ASP A 102 -5.25 -22.20 14.68
N LEU A 103 -5.80 -21.07 15.13
CA LEU A 103 -5.07 -19.91 15.66
C LEU A 103 -5.02 -19.87 17.19
N GLY A 104 -5.53 -20.90 17.88
CA GLY A 104 -5.63 -20.96 19.33
C GLY A 104 -6.70 -20.01 19.91
N LEU A 105 -7.63 -19.53 19.10
CA LEU A 105 -8.67 -18.57 19.50
C LEU A 105 -9.96 -19.30 19.92
N PRO A 106 -10.70 -18.76 20.88
CA PRO A 106 -10.43 -17.53 21.65
C PRO A 106 -9.52 -17.74 22.87
N ALA A 107 -9.10 -18.98 23.18
CA ALA A 107 -8.50 -19.31 24.49
C ALA A 107 -7.04 -18.84 24.64
N THR A 108 -6.13 -19.43 23.86
CA THR A 108 -4.69 -19.10 23.93
C THR A 108 -4.14 -18.97 22.52
N PRO A 109 -3.94 -17.73 22.03
CA PRO A 109 -3.43 -17.51 20.70
C PRO A 109 -2.07 -18.21 20.48
N VAL A 110 -1.92 -18.97 19.40
CA VAL A 110 -0.66 -19.62 19.02
C VAL A 110 0.48 -18.61 18.88
N ASP A 111 1.72 -19.05 19.01
CA ASP A 111 2.85 -18.15 18.78
C ASP A 111 3.04 -17.81 17.29
N TYR A 112 3.82 -16.75 17.00
CA TYR A 112 3.99 -16.27 15.64
C TYR A 112 4.75 -17.27 14.74
N ALA A 113 5.61 -18.11 15.30
CA ALA A 113 6.36 -19.12 14.54
C ALA A 113 5.45 -20.30 14.15
N GLU A 114 4.58 -20.73 15.07
CA GLU A 114 3.56 -21.74 14.81
C GLU A 114 2.54 -21.26 13.78
N ALA A 115 1.99 -20.04 13.96
CA ALA A 115 1.09 -19.44 12.99
C ALA A 115 1.74 -19.33 11.61
N ARG A 116 3.00 -18.93 11.54
CA ARG A 116 3.74 -18.83 10.28
C ARG A 116 3.78 -20.17 9.56
N ALA A 117 4.15 -21.24 10.24
CA ALA A 117 4.24 -22.56 9.64
C ALA A 117 2.94 -22.97 8.93
N PHE A 118 1.81 -22.60 9.50
CA PHE A 118 0.48 -22.82 8.94
C PHE A 118 0.16 -21.83 7.79
N LEU A 119 0.33 -20.52 8.02
CA LEU A 119 -0.14 -19.47 7.12
C LEU A 119 0.65 -19.34 5.80
N ILE A 120 1.88 -19.82 5.76
CA ILE A 120 2.72 -19.76 4.54
C ILE A 120 3.01 -21.15 3.94
N ALA A 121 2.37 -22.19 4.42
CA ALA A 121 2.59 -23.57 3.98
C ALA A 121 2.31 -23.75 2.49
N ASP A 122 1.21 -23.15 1.99
CA ASP A 122 0.90 -23.10 0.56
C ASP A 122 1.14 -21.67 0.02
N PRO A 123 2.04 -21.49 -0.96
CA PRO A 123 2.26 -20.17 -1.58
C PRO A 123 1.00 -19.55 -2.18
N ARG A 124 0.02 -20.35 -2.61
CA ARG A 124 -1.25 -19.87 -3.17
C ARG A 124 -2.15 -19.23 -2.11
N ASP A 125 -1.95 -19.59 -0.84
CA ASP A 125 -2.76 -19.14 0.30
C ASP A 125 -2.05 -18.04 1.11
N ARG A 126 -0.80 -17.73 0.78
CA ARG A 126 0.02 -16.74 1.51
C ARG A 126 -0.66 -15.37 1.71
N TRP A 127 -1.56 -14.98 0.79
CA TRP A 127 -2.33 -13.75 0.92
C TRP A 127 -3.23 -13.73 2.16
N SER A 128 -3.75 -14.89 2.57
CA SER A 128 -4.61 -15.04 3.76
C SER A 128 -3.87 -14.71 5.05
N GLY A 129 -2.55 -14.88 5.06
CA GLY A 129 -1.71 -14.61 6.22
C GLY A 129 -1.72 -13.14 6.66
N TYR A 130 -1.98 -12.19 5.75
CA TYR A 130 -2.17 -10.79 6.14
C TYR A 130 -3.46 -10.60 6.94
N LEU A 131 -4.53 -11.33 6.60
CA LEU A 131 -5.84 -11.25 7.26
C LEU A 131 -5.84 -12.02 8.58
N LEU A 132 -5.47 -13.30 8.54
CA LEU A 132 -5.41 -14.17 9.73
C LEU A 132 -4.34 -13.69 10.71
N GLY A 133 -3.19 -13.24 10.20
CA GLY A 133 -2.14 -12.64 11.02
C GLY A 133 -2.60 -11.36 11.72
N SER A 134 -3.45 -10.55 11.08
CA SER A 134 -4.03 -9.37 11.73
C SER A 134 -4.93 -9.74 12.91
N LEU A 135 -5.77 -10.76 12.77
CA LEU A 135 -6.59 -11.27 13.86
C LEU A 135 -5.72 -11.81 15.01
N LEU A 136 -4.72 -12.64 14.67
CA LEU A 136 -3.81 -13.22 15.64
C LEU A 136 -3.02 -12.14 16.41
N VAL A 137 -2.50 -11.14 15.71
CA VAL A 137 -1.73 -10.04 16.32
C VAL A 137 -2.62 -9.22 17.26
N LEU A 138 -3.86 -8.92 16.90
CA LEU A 138 -4.81 -8.24 17.79
C LEU A 138 -5.11 -9.11 19.03
N ALA A 139 -5.27 -10.41 18.88
CA ALA A 139 -5.49 -11.30 20.00
C ALA A 139 -4.29 -11.34 20.96
N ARG A 140 -3.05 -11.34 20.44
CA ARG A 140 -1.85 -11.41 21.27
C ARG A 140 -1.44 -10.07 21.89
N GLU A 141 -1.51 -8.99 21.11
CA GLU A 141 -1.01 -7.68 21.53
C GLU A 141 -2.07 -6.87 22.29
N HIS A 142 -3.35 -7.09 22.02
CA HIS A 142 -4.46 -6.35 22.62
C HIS A 142 -5.45 -7.25 23.37
N ALA A 143 -5.09 -8.51 23.64
CA ALA A 143 -5.94 -9.47 24.33
C ALA A 143 -7.37 -9.56 23.74
N LEU A 144 -7.51 -9.40 22.43
CA LEU A 144 -8.78 -9.60 21.76
C LEU A 144 -9.18 -11.07 21.86
N THR A 145 -10.34 -11.32 22.46
CA THR A 145 -10.92 -12.66 22.61
C THR A 145 -12.20 -12.75 21.76
N PRO A 146 -12.08 -13.02 20.44
CA PRO A 146 -13.25 -13.11 19.57
C PRO A 146 -14.11 -14.31 19.96
N GLU A 147 -15.38 -14.07 20.30
CA GLU A 147 -16.33 -15.14 20.66
C GLU A 147 -16.89 -15.87 19.42
N HIS A 148 -16.88 -15.19 18.29
CA HIS A 148 -17.43 -15.66 17.02
C HIS A 148 -16.44 -15.44 15.87
N GLY A 149 -16.57 -16.29 14.85
CA GLY A 149 -15.82 -16.16 13.60
C GLY A 149 -16.28 -14.98 12.77
N VAL A 150 -15.64 -14.80 11.64
CA VAL A 150 -15.90 -13.67 10.74
C VAL A 150 -15.85 -14.08 9.28
N ASP A 151 -16.60 -13.38 8.45
CA ASP A 151 -16.46 -13.35 7.00
C ASP A 151 -15.66 -12.11 6.59
N LEU A 152 -14.59 -12.30 5.81
CA LEU A 152 -13.71 -11.24 5.34
C LEU A 152 -13.62 -11.26 3.81
N LEU A 153 -14.02 -10.16 3.17
CA LEU A 153 -13.75 -9.91 1.75
C LEU A 153 -12.59 -8.93 1.62
N LEU A 154 -11.52 -9.36 0.95
CA LEU A 154 -10.41 -8.50 0.55
C LEU A 154 -10.51 -8.16 -0.94
N TYR A 155 -10.54 -6.86 -1.25
CA TYR A 155 -10.32 -6.35 -2.60
C TYR A 155 -9.18 -5.33 -2.59
N SER A 156 -8.25 -5.41 -3.53
CA SER A 156 -7.14 -4.47 -3.65
C SER A 156 -6.87 -4.10 -5.09
N ASP A 157 -6.81 -2.80 -5.36
CA ASP A 157 -6.32 -2.23 -6.62
C ASP A 157 -4.81 -1.94 -6.56
N VAL A 158 -4.18 -2.06 -5.38
CA VAL A 158 -2.74 -1.85 -5.24
C VAL A 158 -1.99 -3.04 -5.85
N PRO A 159 -1.20 -2.86 -6.92
CA PRO A 159 -0.49 -3.95 -7.55
C PRO A 159 0.50 -4.61 -6.59
N ASN A 160 0.55 -5.94 -6.62
CA ASN A 160 1.45 -6.71 -5.77
C ASN A 160 2.90 -6.67 -6.29
N LEU A 161 3.87 -6.71 -5.36
CA LEU A 161 5.30 -6.82 -5.65
C LEU A 161 5.90 -5.67 -6.48
N CYS A 162 5.20 -4.55 -6.61
CA CYS A 162 5.61 -3.41 -7.43
C CYS A 162 6.30 -2.29 -6.64
N GLY A 163 6.63 -2.51 -5.38
CA GLY A 163 7.30 -1.51 -4.53
C GLY A 163 6.41 -0.38 -4.03
N VAL A 164 5.08 -0.54 -4.11
CA VAL A 164 4.06 0.47 -3.74
C VAL A 164 3.32 0.16 -2.42
N ALA A 165 3.91 -0.67 -1.57
CA ALA A 165 3.42 -1.03 -0.22
C ALA A 165 2.03 -1.72 -0.20
N SER A 166 1.78 -2.63 -1.14
CA SER A 166 0.52 -3.38 -1.19
C SER A 166 0.26 -4.22 0.07
N SER A 167 1.28 -4.83 0.66
CA SER A 167 1.16 -5.61 1.89
C SER A 167 0.72 -4.74 3.07
N SER A 168 1.36 -3.59 3.26
CA SER A 168 1.01 -2.65 4.33
C SER A 168 -0.40 -2.09 4.15
N ALA A 169 -0.82 -1.80 2.91
CA ALA A 169 -2.19 -1.38 2.62
C ALA A 169 -3.22 -2.46 3.02
N ILE A 170 -2.98 -3.73 2.64
CA ILE A 170 -3.85 -4.86 3.00
C ILE A 170 -3.91 -5.03 4.53
N THR A 171 -2.74 -5.05 5.18
CA THR A 171 -2.67 -5.29 6.62
C THR A 171 -3.34 -4.17 7.42
N VAL A 172 -3.09 -2.91 7.06
CA VAL A 172 -3.72 -1.75 7.73
C VAL A 172 -5.23 -1.75 7.52
N ALA A 173 -5.71 -2.00 6.30
CA ALA A 173 -7.15 -2.10 6.03
C ALA A 173 -7.80 -3.24 6.87
N CYS A 174 -7.12 -4.38 6.99
CA CYS A 174 -7.60 -5.51 7.76
C CYS A 174 -7.64 -5.23 9.26
N LEU A 175 -6.56 -4.69 9.85
CA LEU A 175 -6.51 -4.28 11.25
C LEU A 175 -7.61 -3.26 11.58
N ARG A 176 -7.84 -2.28 10.69
CA ARG A 176 -8.92 -1.30 10.84
C ARG A 176 -10.30 -1.97 10.78
N ALA A 177 -10.51 -2.93 9.86
CA ALA A 177 -11.77 -3.66 9.76
C ALA A 177 -12.06 -4.44 11.07
N PHE A 178 -11.07 -5.14 11.61
CA PHE A 178 -11.20 -5.82 12.90
C PHE A 178 -11.45 -4.84 14.04
N ALA A 179 -10.70 -3.73 14.11
CA ALA A 179 -10.91 -2.73 15.15
C ALA A 179 -12.35 -2.16 15.13
N LEU A 180 -12.89 -1.89 13.95
CA LEU A 180 -14.27 -1.44 13.78
C LEU A 180 -15.26 -2.53 14.23
N GLN A 181 -15.04 -3.78 13.84
CA GLN A 181 -15.94 -4.88 14.14
C GLN A 181 -16.02 -5.20 15.64
N TYR A 182 -14.88 -5.11 16.33
CA TYR A 182 -14.80 -5.43 17.77
C TYR A 182 -14.77 -4.20 18.68
N GLY A 183 -14.99 -3.00 18.13
CA GLY A 183 -15.04 -1.76 18.91
C GLY A 183 -13.71 -1.38 19.59
N LEU A 184 -12.57 -1.71 18.97
CA LEU A 184 -11.25 -1.37 19.51
C LEU A 184 -10.89 0.07 19.13
N ASP A 185 -10.66 0.90 20.14
CA ASP A 185 -10.14 2.27 19.96
C ASP A 185 -8.63 2.28 20.05
N LEU A 186 -7.97 2.19 18.90
CA LEU A 186 -6.52 2.16 18.77
C LEU A 186 -5.99 3.45 18.15
N PRO A 187 -4.90 4.03 18.71
CA PRO A 187 -4.27 5.19 18.11
C PRO A 187 -3.72 4.88 16.71
N PRO A 188 -3.63 5.87 15.82
CA PRO A 188 -3.14 5.67 14.45
C PRO A 188 -1.79 4.96 14.36
N THR A 189 -0.85 5.34 15.22
CA THR A 189 0.51 4.75 15.25
C THR A 189 0.49 3.27 15.62
N GLU A 190 -0.50 2.84 16.38
CA GLU A 190 -0.64 1.45 16.79
C GLU A 190 -1.01 0.53 15.60
N PHE A 191 -1.86 1.00 14.69
CA PHE A 191 -2.14 0.24 13.46
C PHE A 191 -0.88 -0.02 12.64
N ALA A 192 0.03 0.96 12.56
CA ALA A 192 1.28 0.80 11.85
C ALA A 192 2.25 -0.16 12.57
N ARG A 193 2.32 -0.11 13.90
CA ARG A 193 3.10 -1.05 14.72
C ARG A 193 2.59 -2.48 14.54
N LEU A 194 1.28 -2.69 14.67
CA LEU A 194 0.65 -4.00 14.50
C LEU A 194 0.83 -4.54 13.09
N ALA A 195 0.70 -3.70 12.07
CA ALA A 195 0.96 -4.10 10.68
C ALA A 195 2.40 -4.55 10.48
N GLN A 196 3.38 -3.87 11.10
CA GLN A 196 4.76 -4.31 11.06
C GLN A 196 4.96 -5.68 11.73
N ILE A 197 4.28 -5.96 12.86
CA ILE A 197 4.33 -7.27 13.51
C ILE A 197 3.76 -8.35 12.57
N VAL A 198 2.61 -8.13 11.95
CA VAL A 198 2.05 -9.07 10.97
C VAL A 198 3.05 -9.36 9.86
N GLU A 199 3.62 -8.32 9.26
CA GLU A 199 4.54 -8.50 8.13
C GLU A 199 5.84 -9.17 8.56
N ARG A 200 6.47 -8.75 9.67
CA ARG A 200 7.81 -9.22 10.06
C ARG A 200 7.80 -10.49 10.89
N GLU A 201 6.96 -10.55 11.93
CA GLU A 201 6.98 -11.66 12.88
C GLU A 201 6.12 -12.83 12.39
N VAL A 202 4.93 -12.55 11.82
CA VAL A 202 4.04 -13.61 11.34
C VAL A 202 4.48 -14.09 9.95
N LEU A 203 4.69 -13.19 8.97
CA LEU A 203 4.90 -13.57 7.57
C LEU A 203 6.36 -13.57 7.12
N GLN A 204 7.29 -13.12 7.95
CA GLN A 204 8.70 -12.89 7.58
C GLN A 204 8.86 -12.05 6.30
N ALA A 205 7.96 -11.13 6.08
CA ALA A 205 8.05 -10.16 5.00
C ALA A 205 8.89 -8.95 5.43
N ASN A 206 9.40 -8.22 4.45
CA ASN A 206 10.26 -7.07 4.70
C ASN A 206 9.47 -5.77 4.96
N GLY A 207 8.39 -5.81 5.75
CA GLY A 207 7.57 -4.65 6.07
C GLY A 207 8.34 -3.55 6.80
N ARG A 208 8.09 -2.29 6.44
CA ARG A 208 8.59 -1.11 7.18
C ARG A 208 7.42 -0.44 7.89
N VAL A 209 7.63 -0.02 9.13
CA VAL A 209 6.62 0.76 9.86
C VAL A 209 6.23 2.04 9.11
N ALA A 210 7.18 2.69 8.43
CA ALA A 210 6.92 3.88 7.62
C ALA A 210 5.96 3.63 6.44
N ASP A 211 5.96 2.43 5.83
CA ASP A 211 5.01 2.07 4.78
C ASP A 211 3.59 1.95 5.34
N ALA A 212 3.45 1.33 6.51
CA ALA A 212 2.18 1.23 7.22
C ALA A 212 1.71 2.61 7.73
N MET A 213 2.63 3.44 8.25
CA MET A 213 2.30 4.82 8.66
C MET A 213 1.76 5.65 7.49
N ALA A 214 2.34 5.50 6.29
CA ALA A 214 1.81 6.15 5.10
C ALA A 214 0.37 5.68 4.80
N ALA A 215 0.11 4.37 4.86
CA ALA A 215 -1.23 3.82 4.65
C ALA A 215 -2.25 4.28 5.71
N VAL A 216 -1.81 4.53 6.96
CA VAL A 216 -2.65 4.99 8.07
C VAL A 216 -2.95 6.49 7.98
N LEU A 217 -1.90 7.33 7.82
CA LEU A 217 -1.95 8.78 8.04
C LEU A 217 -2.04 9.63 6.77
N ALA A 218 -2.05 9.03 5.60
CA ALA A 218 -2.03 9.76 4.35
C ALA A 218 -3.20 10.74 4.20
N GLU A 219 -2.91 11.88 3.54
CA GLU A 219 -3.90 12.84 3.07
C GLU A 219 -3.75 13.05 1.56
N PRO A 220 -4.86 13.29 0.84
CA PRO A 220 -4.79 13.53 -0.60
C PRO A 220 -3.90 14.71 -0.94
N SER A 221 -3.03 14.54 -1.95
CA SER A 221 -2.12 15.59 -2.44
C SER A 221 -1.10 16.10 -1.40
N GLU A 222 -0.81 15.29 -0.36
CA GLU A 222 0.22 15.57 0.61
C GLU A 222 1.30 14.48 0.61
N LEU A 223 2.55 14.91 0.69
CA LEU A 223 3.68 14.05 1.00
C LEU A 223 3.79 13.90 2.52
N LEU A 224 3.97 12.69 2.98
CA LEU A 224 4.35 12.41 4.36
C LEU A 224 5.86 12.34 4.44
N ALA A 225 6.46 13.21 5.25
CA ALA A 225 7.84 13.10 5.68
C ALA A 225 7.85 12.23 6.94
N LEU A 226 8.40 11.02 6.83
CA LEU A 226 8.44 10.02 7.89
C LEU A 226 9.88 9.76 8.32
N SER A 227 10.11 9.54 9.61
CA SER A 227 11.38 9.02 10.11
C SER A 227 11.60 7.62 9.52
N GLY A 228 12.69 7.42 8.79
CA GLY A 228 12.94 6.15 8.10
C GLY A 228 13.13 4.97 9.04
N SER A 229 13.67 5.20 10.25
CA SER A 229 13.99 4.15 11.22
C SER A 229 12.79 3.70 12.07
N VAL A 230 11.99 4.66 12.56
CA VAL A 230 10.88 4.41 13.49
C VAL A 230 9.50 4.68 12.86
N GLY A 231 9.46 5.33 11.69
CA GLY A 231 8.22 5.61 10.96
C GLY A 231 7.41 6.78 11.52
N ASP A 232 7.92 7.52 12.49
CA ASP A 232 7.20 8.66 13.05
C ASP A 232 6.97 9.75 11.99
N LEU A 233 5.78 10.35 12.05
CA LEU A 233 5.46 11.48 11.20
C LEU A 233 6.25 12.71 11.64
N VAL A 234 7.16 13.16 10.77
CA VAL A 234 7.94 14.38 10.96
C VAL A 234 7.16 15.59 10.51
N GLU A 235 6.61 15.54 9.30
CA GLU A 235 5.91 16.66 8.69
C GLU A 235 4.95 16.20 7.57
N ARG A 236 3.94 17.02 7.26
CA ARG A 236 3.10 16.91 6.06
C ARG A 236 3.44 18.05 5.11
N ILE A 237 3.67 17.74 3.85
CA ILE A 237 4.06 18.72 2.83
C ILE A 237 3.02 18.66 1.72
N LYS A 238 2.27 19.74 1.53
CA LYS A 238 1.38 19.85 0.37
C LYS A 238 2.20 19.80 -0.92
N VAL A 239 1.78 18.96 -1.85
CA VAL A 239 2.40 18.98 -3.18
C VAL A 239 2.13 20.33 -3.83
N PRO A 240 3.17 21.08 -4.24
CA PRO A 240 2.98 22.37 -4.90
C PRO A 240 2.11 22.23 -6.15
N THR A 241 1.23 23.18 -6.39
CA THR A 241 0.22 23.12 -7.47
C THR A 241 0.83 23.12 -8.89
N ASP A 242 2.08 23.53 -9.03
CA ASP A 242 2.86 23.49 -10.26
C ASP A 242 3.63 22.17 -10.45
N LEU A 243 3.47 21.20 -9.54
CA LEU A 243 4.08 19.88 -9.59
C LEU A 243 3.02 18.77 -9.52
N GLU A 244 3.27 17.70 -10.26
CA GLU A 244 2.50 16.45 -10.17
C GLU A 244 3.47 15.26 -10.10
N PHE A 245 3.17 14.30 -9.21
CA PHE A 245 3.82 13.01 -9.17
C PHE A 245 2.94 11.95 -9.83
N VAL A 246 3.58 11.09 -10.62
CA VAL A 246 2.93 9.96 -11.30
C VAL A 246 3.81 8.73 -11.13
N GLY A 247 3.20 7.56 -10.87
CA GLY A 247 3.91 6.28 -10.86
C GLY A 247 3.69 5.54 -12.18
N LEU A 248 4.71 4.85 -12.68
CA LEU A 248 4.60 3.89 -13.79
C LEU A 248 5.14 2.53 -13.35
N GLU A 249 4.25 1.56 -13.21
CA GLU A 249 4.60 0.17 -12.94
C GLU A 249 5.07 -0.49 -14.25
N THR A 250 6.16 -1.27 -14.18
CA THR A 250 6.84 -1.81 -15.36
C THR A 250 6.55 -3.28 -15.66
N GLY A 251 5.74 -3.94 -14.84
CA GLY A 251 5.44 -5.38 -14.98
C GLY A 251 6.59 -6.31 -14.59
N THR A 252 7.70 -5.75 -14.10
CA THR A 252 8.88 -6.52 -13.70
C THR A 252 9.29 -6.21 -12.28
N HIS A 253 9.72 -7.23 -11.55
CA HIS A 253 10.28 -7.08 -10.23
C HIS A 253 11.38 -8.12 -10.03
N THR A 254 12.37 -7.77 -9.25
CA THR A 254 13.48 -8.62 -8.83
C THR A 254 13.63 -8.53 -7.32
N ASP A 255 14.19 -9.53 -6.69
CA ASP A 255 14.52 -9.42 -5.28
C ASP A 255 15.55 -8.31 -5.09
N PRO A 256 15.28 -7.29 -4.23
CA PRO A 256 16.25 -6.25 -3.98
C PRO A 256 17.48 -6.85 -3.33
N LYS A 257 18.67 -6.50 -3.82
CA LYS A 257 19.90 -6.82 -3.10
C LYS A 257 19.82 -6.15 -1.73
N LYS A 258 20.16 -6.87 -0.66
CA LYS A 258 20.28 -6.28 0.67
C LYS A 258 21.39 -5.25 0.62
N LEU A 259 21.03 -3.99 0.80
CA LEU A 259 22.00 -2.94 1.10
C LEU A 259 22.39 -3.09 2.57
N GLU A 260 23.66 -3.38 2.82
CA GLU A 260 24.19 -3.66 4.17
C GLU A 260 24.40 -2.37 4.99
N THR A 261 24.45 -1.22 4.33
CA THR A 261 24.72 0.08 4.97
C THR A 261 23.80 1.18 4.44
N ALA A 262 23.50 2.16 5.30
CA ALA A 262 22.86 3.41 4.88
C ALA A 262 23.73 4.13 3.85
N ASP A 263 23.13 4.58 2.75
CA ASP A 263 23.81 5.49 1.84
C ASP A 263 23.64 6.94 2.36
N GLU A 264 24.72 7.51 2.91
CA GLU A 264 24.75 8.92 3.34
C GLU A 264 24.39 9.87 2.19
N GLY A 265 24.74 9.51 0.96
CA GLY A 265 24.38 10.27 -0.23
C GLY A 265 22.88 10.30 -0.49
N ASP A 266 22.15 9.19 -0.25
CA ASP A 266 20.69 9.14 -0.40
C ASP A 266 19.99 9.95 0.71
N ALA A 267 20.49 9.87 1.94
CA ALA A 267 20.00 10.66 3.05
C ALA A 267 20.15 12.18 2.78
N SER A 268 21.31 12.61 2.30
CA SER A 268 21.57 14.00 1.95
C SER A 268 20.70 14.48 0.78
N ARG A 269 20.51 13.65 -0.27
CA ARG A 269 19.61 13.94 -1.39
C ARG A 269 18.17 14.09 -0.93
N THR A 270 17.72 13.22 -0.03
CA THR A 270 16.36 13.24 0.51
C THR A 270 16.11 14.50 1.33
N GLN A 271 17.05 14.86 2.22
CA GLN A 271 16.93 16.09 2.99
C GLN A 271 16.90 17.33 2.07
N ARG A 272 17.79 17.38 1.08
CA ARG A 272 17.81 18.50 0.13
C ARG A 272 16.51 18.59 -0.69
N PHE A 273 15.96 17.46 -1.10
CA PHE A 273 14.67 17.40 -1.81
C PHE A 273 13.53 17.93 -0.94
N HIS A 274 13.48 17.51 0.33
CA HIS A 274 12.53 18.00 1.32
C HIS A 274 12.61 19.53 1.49
N ASP A 275 13.82 20.07 1.64
CA ASP A 275 14.04 21.50 1.82
C ASP A 275 13.59 22.30 0.59
N LEU A 276 13.89 21.80 -0.63
CA LEU A 276 13.48 22.44 -1.87
C LEU A 276 11.98 22.50 -2.07
N LEU A 277 11.23 21.50 -1.59
CA LEU A 277 9.77 21.50 -1.65
C LEU A 277 9.15 22.63 -0.82
N LYS A 278 9.85 23.07 0.24
CA LYS A 278 9.40 24.12 1.17
C LYS A 278 9.86 25.52 0.76
N MET A 279 10.77 25.61 -0.21
CA MET A 279 11.26 26.88 -0.72
C MET A 279 10.28 27.52 -1.70
N GLU A 280 10.37 28.83 -1.85
CA GLU A 280 9.64 29.55 -2.91
C GLU A 280 9.88 28.93 -4.28
N PRO A 281 8.82 28.72 -5.09
CA PRO A 281 8.93 28.11 -6.39
C PRO A 281 9.85 28.91 -7.32
N SER A 282 10.81 28.22 -7.93
CA SER A 282 11.66 28.78 -8.98
C SER A 282 12.01 27.69 -10.02
N ALA A 283 12.26 28.08 -11.26
CA ALA A 283 12.70 27.14 -12.28
C ALA A 283 13.96 26.37 -11.88
N LYS A 284 14.90 27.04 -11.19
CA LYS A 284 16.11 26.41 -10.68
C LYS A 284 15.79 25.33 -9.63
N ASN A 285 14.93 25.64 -8.65
CA ASN A 285 14.56 24.69 -7.61
C ASN A 285 13.80 23.49 -8.19
N ARG A 286 12.93 23.71 -9.19
CA ARG A 286 12.22 22.64 -9.89
C ARG A 286 13.14 21.69 -10.65
N LEU A 287 14.14 22.24 -11.35
CA LEU A 287 15.15 21.44 -12.02
C LEU A 287 16.00 20.64 -11.02
N GLU A 288 16.40 21.25 -9.91
CA GLU A 288 17.18 20.58 -8.87
C GLU A 288 16.42 19.42 -8.23
N LEU A 289 15.10 19.55 -7.95
CA LEU A 289 14.25 18.45 -7.49
C LEU A 289 14.36 17.25 -8.44
N GLY A 290 14.23 17.49 -9.74
CA GLY A 290 14.32 16.43 -10.74
C GLY A 290 15.72 15.81 -10.83
N ASP A 291 16.77 16.61 -10.72
CA ASP A 291 18.16 16.11 -10.71
C ASP A 291 18.44 15.20 -9.51
N LEU A 292 17.88 15.52 -8.34
CA LEU A 292 18.00 14.68 -7.14
C LEU A 292 17.32 13.32 -7.34
N MET A 293 16.15 13.29 -8.00
CA MET A 293 15.47 12.03 -8.32
C MET A 293 16.29 11.17 -9.29
N PHE A 294 16.81 11.74 -10.38
CA PHE A 294 17.66 11.00 -11.31
C PHE A 294 18.93 10.47 -10.65
N LYS A 295 19.60 11.28 -9.83
CA LYS A 295 20.77 10.83 -9.04
C LYS A 295 20.44 9.71 -8.07
N SER A 296 19.27 9.76 -7.44
CA SER A 296 18.79 8.65 -6.59
C SER A 296 18.57 7.39 -7.42
N HIS A 297 17.98 7.49 -8.64
CA HIS A 297 17.82 6.33 -9.51
C HIS A 297 19.16 5.77 -9.99
N ASP A 298 20.11 6.63 -10.38
CA ASP A 298 21.45 6.18 -10.78
C ASP A 298 22.14 5.37 -9.68
N HIS A 299 21.84 5.69 -8.40
CA HIS A 299 22.32 4.90 -7.27
C HIS A 299 21.59 3.55 -7.15
N TYR A 300 20.25 3.48 -7.35
CA TYR A 300 19.54 2.20 -7.46
C TYR A 300 20.14 1.30 -8.53
N ALA A 301 20.44 1.85 -9.71
CA ALA A 301 21.03 1.10 -10.82
C ALA A 301 22.45 0.62 -10.47
N SER A 302 23.32 1.49 -9.98
CA SER A 302 24.72 1.16 -9.65
C SER A 302 24.86 0.18 -8.50
N SER A 303 23.94 0.18 -7.53
CA SER A 303 23.90 -0.78 -6.41
C SER A 303 23.27 -2.13 -6.78
N GLY A 304 22.76 -2.28 -8.01
CA GLY A 304 22.05 -3.48 -8.46
C GLY A 304 20.67 -3.65 -7.81
N SER A 305 20.09 -2.55 -7.32
CA SER A 305 18.75 -2.51 -6.73
C SER A 305 17.68 -2.05 -7.75
N SER A 306 18.05 -1.78 -8.99
CA SER A 306 17.15 -1.52 -10.11
C SER A 306 17.04 -2.76 -11.02
N ASN A 307 16.27 -2.64 -12.10
CA ASN A 307 16.17 -3.63 -13.17
C ASN A 307 16.06 -2.95 -14.54
N ASP A 308 16.31 -3.73 -15.62
CA ASP A 308 16.38 -3.23 -17.00
C ASP A 308 15.12 -2.47 -17.43
N ALA A 309 13.94 -2.89 -16.97
CA ALA A 309 12.68 -2.23 -17.35
C ALA A 309 12.53 -0.85 -16.68
N CYS A 310 12.93 -0.75 -15.40
CA CYS A 310 12.94 0.53 -14.68
C CYS A 310 13.99 1.48 -15.26
N ASP A 311 15.19 0.97 -15.58
CA ASP A 311 16.27 1.73 -16.18
C ASP A 311 15.87 2.25 -17.57
N LEU A 312 15.24 1.41 -18.40
CA LEU A 312 14.68 1.79 -19.69
C LEU A 312 13.68 2.97 -19.55
N VAL A 313 12.75 2.87 -18.61
CA VAL A 313 11.76 3.92 -18.37
C VAL A 313 12.45 5.24 -17.99
N VAL A 314 13.41 5.19 -17.06
CA VAL A 314 14.13 6.39 -16.63
C VAL A 314 14.97 6.99 -17.75
N ASP A 315 15.63 6.17 -18.58
CA ASP A 315 16.39 6.63 -19.74
C ASP A 315 15.51 7.31 -20.79
N VAL A 316 14.32 6.76 -21.06
CA VAL A 316 13.33 7.42 -21.93
C VAL A 316 12.96 8.79 -21.37
N LEU A 317 12.71 8.89 -20.06
CA LEU A 317 12.33 10.13 -19.39
C LEU A 317 13.48 11.16 -19.35
N LYS A 318 14.73 10.74 -19.16
CA LYS A 318 15.92 11.62 -19.28
C LYS A 318 16.00 12.24 -20.69
N LYS A 319 15.80 11.44 -21.74
CA LYS A 319 15.77 11.91 -23.13
C LYS A 319 14.61 12.87 -23.38
N ARG A 320 13.43 12.60 -22.82
CA ARG A 320 12.26 13.46 -22.92
C ARG A 320 12.48 14.81 -22.22
N ARG A 321 13.09 14.82 -21.03
CA ARG A 321 13.48 16.06 -20.35
C ARG A 321 14.43 16.91 -21.21
N ALA A 322 15.47 16.30 -21.77
CA ALA A 322 16.42 16.98 -22.64
C ALA A 322 15.78 17.58 -23.90
N ALA A 323 14.68 16.98 -24.38
CA ALA A 323 13.92 17.48 -25.54
C ALA A 323 12.81 18.50 -25.13
N GLY A 324 12.81 19.02 -23.91
CA GLY A 324 11.83 20.01 -23.43
C GLY A 324 10.47 19.42 -23.05
N GLY A 325 10.37 18.13 -22.79
CA GLY A 325 9.19 17.50 -22.22
C GLY A 325 8.91 18.03 -20.80
N GLY A 326 7.64 17.94 -20.37
CA GLY A 326 7.20 18.44 -19.06
C GLY A 326 7.62 17.58 -17.86
N ILE A 327 8.68 16.77 -18.00
CA ILE A 327 9.28 15.93 -16.97
C ILE A 327 10.43 16.68 -16.29
N LEU A 328 10.48 16.65 -14.98
CA LEU A 328 11.57 17.19 -14.17
C LEU A 328 12.52 16.09 -13.70
N GLY A 329 12.00 14.98 -13.22
CA GLY A 329 12.79 13.88 -12.70
C GLY A 329 12.03 12.57 -12.64
N ALA A 330 12.76 11.48 -12.44
CA ALA A 330 12.20 10.16 -12.23
C ALA A 330 13.17 9.26 -11.46
N LYS A 331 12.61 8.32 -10.66
CA LYS A 331 13.40 7.31 -9.93
C LYS A 331 12.56 6.08 -9.61
N LEU A 332 13.22 4.97 -9.35
CA LEU A 332 12.60 3.77 -8.78
C LEU A 332 12.03 4.09 -7.40
N THR A 333 10.81 3.60 -7.10
CA THR A 333 10.17 3.75 -5.78
C THR A 333 10.50 2.57 -4.86
N GLY A 334 10.34 2.77 -3.54
CA GLY A 334 10.56 1.74 -2.54
C GLY A 334 12.02 1.41 -2.28
N ARG A 335 12.31 0.18 -1.85
CA ARG A 335 13.67 -0.27 -1.48
C ARG A 335 14.50 -0.81 -2.64
N GLY A 336 14.01 -0.73 -3.83
CA GLY A 336 14.59 -1.42 -4.97
C GLY A 336 13.92 -2.78 -5.22
N GLY A 337 14.26 -3.40 -6.35
CA GLY A 337 13.65 -4.65 -6.82
C GLY A 337 12.18 -4.52 -7.26
N GLY A 338 11.46 -3.53 -6.78
CA GLY A 338 10.10 -3.23 -7.20
C GLY A 338 10.02 -2.67 -8.62
N GLY A 339 8.90 -2.87 -9.29
CA GLY A 339 8.71 -2.53 -10.69
C GLY A 339 8.10 -1.16 -10.95
N THR A 340 8.11 -0.20 -10.01
CA THR A 340 7.48 1.11 -10.21
C THR A 340 8.51 2.23 -10.23
N VAL A 341 8.43 3.08 -11.25
CA VAL A 341 9.18 4.34 -11.37
C VAL A 341 8.24 5.49 -11.01
N VAL A 342 8.65 6.34 -10.07
CA VAL A 342 7.95 7.60 -9.76
C VAL A 342 8.53 8.73 -10.61
N LEU A 343 7.65 9.51 -11.23
CA LEU A 343 7.94 10.64 -12.10
C LEU A 343 7.52 11.93 -11.39
N LEU A 344 8.28 12.99 -11.59
CA LEU A 344 7.94 14.36 -11.19
C LEU A 344 7.95 15.26 -12.41
N GLY A 345 6.94 16.10 -12.53
CA GLY A 345 6.89 17.07 -13.63
C GLY A 345 5.76 18.09 -13.48
N GLU A 346 5.56 18.84 -14.56
CA GLU A 346 4.45 19.79 -14.65
C GLU A 346 3.11 19.04 -14.74
N PRO A 347 2.08 19.50 -14.03
CA PRO A 347 0.76 18.87 -14.06
C PRO A 347 0.26 18.62 -15.48
N THR A 348 -0.44 17.51 -15.70
CA THR A 348 -0.92 17.03 -17.00
C THR A 348 0.22 16.65 -17.98
N LYS A 349 1.33 17.42 -18.07
CA LYS A 349 2.44 17.08 -18.96
C LYS A 349 3.15 15.81 -18.49
N VAL A 350 3.43 15.69 -17.19
CA VAL A 350 4.06 14.48 -16.61
C VAL A 350 3.23 13.22 -16.86
N TRP A 351 1.90 13.34 -16.80
CA TRP A 351 1.00 12.25 -17.17
C TRP A 351 1.18 11.79 -18.62
N HIS A 352 1.25 12.75 -19.57
CA HIS A 352 1.51 12.40 -20.97
C HIS A 352 2.89 11.77 -21.17
N GLU A 353 3.91 12.21 -20.43
CA GLU A 353 5.23 11.60 -20.48
C GLU A 353 5.23 10.18 -19.89
N ALA A 354 4.46 9.93 -18.82
CA ALA A 354 4.25 8.59 -18.28
C ALA A 354 3.60 7.64 -19.31
N LEU A 355 2.58 8.11 -20.04
CA LEU A 355 1.94 7.33 -21.10
C LEU A 355 2.90 7.04 -22.29
N ARG A 356 3.79 7.98 -22.63
CA ARG A 356 4.84 7.75 -23.65
C ARG A 356 5.87 6.73 -23.18
N ALA A 357 6.32 6.84 -21.92
CA ALA A 357 7.23 5.86 -21.33
C ALA A 357 6.60 4.47 -21.24
N LYS A 358 5.32 4.40 -20.86
CA LYS A 358 4.53 3.15 -20.88
C LYS A 358 4.48 2.52 -22.27
N LYS A 359 4.26 3.32 -23.31
CA LYS A 359 4.28 2.84 -24.70
C LYS A 359 5.66 2.29 -25.09
N ALA A 360 6.72 2.99 -24.73
CA ALA A 360 8.11 2.54 -25.01
C ALA A 360 8.41 1.24 -24.25
N LEU A 361 8.02 1.14 -22.98
CA LEU A 361 8.12 -0.07 -22.17
C LEU A 361 7.38 -1.25 -22.83
N ASN A 362 6.13 -1.05 -23.22
CA ASN A 362 5.33 -2.09 -23.86
C ASN A 362 5.95 -2.60 -25.17
N LEU A 363 6.48 -1.70 -26.00
CA LEU A 363 7.18 -2.06 -27.23
C LEU A 363 8.46 -2.87 -26.98
N ALA A 364 9.17 -2.59 -25.88
CA ALA A 364 10.43 -3.25 -25.55
C ALA A 364 10.25 -4.58 -24.82
N THR A 365 9.22 -4.70 -23.97
CA THR A 365 9.08 -5.83 -23.02
C THR A 365 7.80 -6.64 -23.20
N GLY A 366 6.81 -6.11 -23.93
CA GLY A 366 5.45 -6.68 -24.00
C GLY A 366 4.56 -6.36 -22.77
N HIS A 367 5.09 -5.73 -21.72
CA HIS A 367 4.32 -5.36 -20.51
C HIS A 367 3.55 -4.06 -20.73
N SER A 368 2.29 -4.03 -20.30
CA SER A 368 1.45 -2.85 -20.47
C SER A 368 1.53 -1.86 -19.29
N GLY A 369 2.12 -2.25 -18.18
CA GLY A 369 2.31 -1.44 -16.98
C GLY A 369 1.02 -0.77 -16.44
N HIS A 370 0.97 -0.49 -15.14
CA HIS A 370 -0.07 0.35 -14.53
C HIS A 370 0.48 1.77 -14.32
N VAL A 371 -0.39 2.79 -14.46
CA VAL A 371 0.00 4.17 -14.21
C VAL A 371 -0.78 4.71 -13.02
N PHE A 372 -0.07 4.96 -11.93
CA PHE A 372 -0.61 5.58 -10.73
C PHE A 372 -0.74 7.09 -10.96
N ARG A 373 -1.92 7.59 -10.79
CA ARG A 373 -2.20 9.03 -10.83
C ARG A 373 -3.15 9.35 -9.70
N TRP A 374 -3.05 10.58 -9.16
CA TRP A 374 -3.80 11.03 -8.01
C TRP A 374 -3.40 10.32 -6.71
N SER A 375 -3.98 10.76 -5.65
CA SER A 375 -3.77 10.27 -4.29
C SER A 375 -5.09 10.16 -3.56
N SER A 376 -5.10 9.42 -2.47
CA SER A 376 -6.30 9.18 -1.70
C SER A 376 -6.03 9.23 -0.19
N PRO A 377 -7.06 9.39 0.65
CA PRO A 377 -6.88 9.45 2.09
C PRO A 377 -6.36 8.11 2.65
N GLY A 378 -5.60 8.19 3.72
CA GLY A 378 -5.20 7.07 4.55
C GLY A 378 -6.38 6.48 5.33
N ALA A 379 -6.12 5.38 6.02
CA ALA A 379 -7.16 4.64 6.73
C ALA A 379 -7.87 5.46 7.81
N VAL A 380 -7.17 6.41 8.45
CA VAL A 380 -7.76 7.29 9.47
C VAL A 380 -8.68 8.33 8.84
N SER A 381 -8.20 9.05 7.84
CA SER A 381 -8.97 10.10 7.16
C SER A 381 -10.12 9.55 6.31
N PHE A 382 -9.97 8.34 5.77
CA PHE A 382 -11.08 7.64 5.11
C PHE A 382 -12.17 7.27 6.13
N GLY A 383 -11.78 6.92 7.37
CA GLY A 383 -12.70 6.44 8.39
C GLY A 383 -13.17 5.02 8.10
N SER A 384 -14.48 4.85 7.92
CA SER A 384 -15.11 3.56 7.63
C SER A 384 -16.42 3.73 6.88
N VAL A 385 -16.88 2.64 6.25
CA VAL A 385 -18.26 2.55 5.76
C VAL A 385 -18.95 1.42 6.52
N LEU A 386 -20.12 1.71 7.07
CA LEU A 386 -21.02 0.72 7.63
C LEU A 386 -22.16 0.47 6.63
N LEU A 387 -22.34 -0.78 6.25
CA LEU A 387 -23.49 -1.24 5.48
C LEU A 387 -24.48 -1.86 6.47
N GLU A 388 -25.63 -1.24 6.60
CA GLU A 388 -26.73 -1.74 7.42
C GLU A 388 -27.65 -2.62 6.59
N PRO A 389 -28.20 -3.71 7.18
CA PRO A 389 -29.25 -4.48 6.53
C PRO A 389 -30.43 -3.58 6.14
N LYS A 390 -31.04 -3.85 5.01
CA LYS A 390 -32.32 -3.23 4.70
C LYS A 390 -33.43 -3.95 5.45
N ASP A 391 -34.32 -3.20 6.06
CA ASP A 391 -35.60 -3.73 6.53
C ASP A 391 -36.38 -4.28 5.32
N ASP A 392 -36.86 -5.50 5.41
CA ASP A 392 -37.71 -6.14 4.39
C ASP A 392 -39.05 -5.44 4.23
#